data_f7ec1cf53a1aee7f2d2ec085335a4bea
#
_entry.id   f7ec1cf53a1aee7f2d2ec085335a4bea
#
_cell.length_a   1.000
_cell.length_b   1.000
_cell.length_c   1.000
_cell.angle_alpha   90.00
_cell.angle_beta   90.00
_cell.angle_gamma   90.00
#
_symmetry.space_group_name_H-M   'P 1'
#
loop_
_entity.id
_entity.type
_entity.pdbx_description
1 polymer ?
#
loop_
_entity_poly.entity_id
_entity_poly.type
_entity_poly.pdbx_seq_one_letter_code
_entity_poly.pdbx_strand_id
1 'polypeptide(L)'
;VTLHSSAPLGTTEARVPKVPKAKGAVAVVPIRGVLVQHREDTWYGDTTTDWIGQAIDELESAQNVGAIVLDVDSPGGIVFGVQEVADKIRSYRGAKPIYSVANGMAASAAYWIASASEKFYATPSGQVGSIGVWQPHVDISKWEEAQGLKTTLIFAGKYKVEGHPFAPLDDEARATMQAEVDAYYDRFLA
;
A
#
# COMPACT_ATOMS: atom_id res chain seq x y z
N VAL A 1 -0.28 -10.30 -22.59
CA VAL A 1 -1.39 -9.31 -22.67
C VAL A 1 -1.16 -8.34 -21.55
N THR A 2 -0.84 -7.09 -21.89
CA THR A 2 -0.59 -6.02 -20.91
C THR A 2 -1.95 -5.43 -20.53
N LEU A 3 -2.28 -5.47 -19.27
CA LEU A 3 -3.50 -4.86 -18.75
C LEU A 3 -3.11 -3.45 -18.27
N HIS A 4 -3.40 -2.44 -19.08
CA HIS A 4 -3.21 -1.06 -18.69
C HIS A 4 -4.44 -0.57 -17.92
N SER A 5 -4.27 -0.16 -16.67
CA SER A 5 -5.26 0.65 -15.95
C SER A 5 -4.99 2.13 -16.21
N SER A 6 -5.03 2.56 -17.47
CA SER A 6 -5.10 3.98 -17.79
C SER A 6 -6.58 4.37 -17.86
N ALA A 7 -7.16 4.71 -16.72
CA ALA A 7 -8.46 5.35 -16.70
C ALA A 7 -8.24 6.87 -16.89
N PRO A 8 -8.93 7.52 -17.84
CA PRO A 8 -8.90 8.97 -17.97
C PRO A 8 -9.57 9.63 -16.76
N LEU A 9 -9.14 10.85 -16.44
CA LEU A 9 -9.76 11.74 -15.46
C LEU A 9 -11.29 11.77 -15.63
N GLY A 10 -12.02 11.27 -14.65
CA GLY A 10 -13.48 11.25 -14.63
C GLY A 10 -14.04 9.83 -14.57
N THR A 11 -14.39 9.39 -13.38
CA THR A 11 -15.32 8.29 -13.09
C THR A 11 -15.17 7.03 -13.96
N THR A 12 -14.06 6.31 -13.82
CA THR A 12 -14.01 4.96 -14.39
C THR A 12 -13.70 3.97 -13.27
N GLU A 13 -14.59 3.02 -13.13
CA GLU A 13 -14.41 1.85 -12.31
C GLU A 13 -13.02 1.26 -12.58
N ALA A 14 -12.18 1.15 -11.54
CA ALA A 14 -11.00 0.30 -11.59
C ALA A 14 -11.51 -1.12 -11.86
N ARG A 15 -11.57 -1.48 -13.13
CA ARG A 15 -11.99 -2.83 -13.53
C ARG A 15 -10.87 -3.76 -13.15
N VAL A 16 -11.22 -4.82 -12.46
CA VAL A 16 -10.34 -5.97 -12.34
C VAL A 16 -9.78 -6.32 -13.71
N PRO A 17 -8.49 -6.64 -13.83
CA PRO A 17 -7.88 -6.95 -15.12
C PRO A 17 -8.71 -7.99 -15.88
N LYS A 18 -9.04 -7.72 -17.14
CA LYS A 18 -9.75 -8.71 -17.97
C LYS A 18 -8.87 -9.95 -18.08
N VAL A 19 -9.39 -11.08 -17.64
CA VAL A 19 -8.71 -12.37 -17.78
C VAL A 19 -8.37 -12.59 -19.26
N PRO A 20 -7.09 -12.87 -19.61
CA PRO A 20 -6.68 -13.13 -20.98
C PRO A 20 -7.43 -14.34 -21.55
N LYS A 21 -7.76 -14.32 -22.85
CA LYS A 21 -8.44 -15.46 -23.49
C LYS A 21 -7.48 -16.59 -23.91
N ALA A 22 -6.21 -16.28 -24.08
CA ALA A 22 -5.20 -17.26 -24.52
C ALA A 22 -4.80 -18.19 -23.36
N LYS A 23 -4.74 -19.50 -23.63
CA LYS A 23 -4.27 -20.50 -22.65
C LYS A 23 -2.78 -20.29 -22.34
N GLY A 24 -2.41 -20.32 -21.07
CA GLY A 24 -1.03 -20.10 -20.60
C GLY A 24 -0.58 -18.63 -20.70
N ALA A 25 -1.50 -17.70 -20.76
CA ALA A 25 -1.19 -16.27 -20.82
C ALA A 25 -0.47 -15.78 -19.55
N VAL A 26 0.42 -14.82 -19.71
CA VAL A 26 0.98 -14.06 -18.60
C VAL A 26 0.12 -12.83 -18.36
N ALA A 27 -0.40 -12.71 -17.15
CA ALA A 27 -1.16 -11.52 -16.74
C ALA A 27 -0.21 -10.52 -16.08
N VAL A 28 -0.33 -9.25 -16.44
CA VAL A 28 0.45 -8.16 -15.84
C VAL A 28 -0.49 -7.29 -15.00
N VAL A 29 -0.17 -7.15 -13.71
CA VAL A 29 -0.88 -6.31 -12.75
C VAL A 29 -0.04 -5.06 -12.52
N PRO A 30 -0.42 -3.90 -13.03
CA PRO A 30 0.31 -2.66 -12.80
C PRO A 30 0.05 -2.15 -11.38
N ILE A 31 1.12 -1.83 -10.65
CA ILE A 31 1.08 -1.16 -9.35
C ILE A 31 1.76 0.19 -9.52
N ARG A 32 0.98 1.27 -9.51
CA ARG A 32 1.42 2.62 -9.84
C ARG A 32 1.06 3.62 -8.76
N GLY A 33 1.84 4.71 -8.64
CA GLY A 33 1.54 5.81 -7.74
C GLY A 33 1.57 5.43 -6.26
N VAL A 34 0.92 6.21 -5.41
CA VAL A 34 0.84 5.95 -3.97
C VAL A 34 -0.10 4.78 -3.70
N LEU A 35 0.27 3.93 -2.73
CA LEU A 35 -0.61 2.86 -2.27
C LEU A 35 -1.55 3.38 -1.19
N VAL A 36 -2.85 3.17 -1.40
CA VAL A 36 -3.92 3.45 -0.45
C VAL A 36 -4.78 2.20 -0.25
N GLN A 37 -5.62 2.15 0.79
CA GLN A 37 -6.41 0.95 1.03
C GLN A 37 -7.61 0.87 0.10
N HIS A 38 -8.43 1.89 0.09
CA HIS A 38 -9.72 1.90 -0.59
C HIS A 38 -9.72 2.92 -1.74
N ARG A 39 -10.68 2.76 -2.64
CA ARG A 39 -10.80 3.61 -3.84
C ARG A 39 -11.11 5.07 -3.51
N GLU A 40 -11.89 5.31 -2.46
CA GLU A 40 -12.28 6.65 -2.01
C GLU A 40 -11.07 7.48 -1.56
N ASP A 41 -9.96 6.82 -1.22
CA ASP A 41 -8.71 7.43 -0.78
C ASP A 41 -7.79 7.80 -1.95
N THR A 42 -8.12 7.42 -3.20
CA THR A 42 -7.24 7.60 -4.35
C THR A 42 -7.23 9.02 -4.87
N TRP A 43 -6.02 9.47 -5.23
CA TRP A 43 -5.77 10.61 -6.11
C TRP A 43 -5.39 10.09 -7.50
N TYR A 44 -5.02 10.99 -8.39
CA TYR A 44 -4.65 10.64 -9.77
C TYR A 44 -3.48 9.63 -9.83
N GLY A 45 -3.74 8.46 -10.39
CA GLY A 45 -2.72 7.43 -10.65
C GLY A 45 -2.39 6.49 -9.49
N ASP A 46 -3.08 6.59 -8.36
CA ASP A 46 -2.85 5.74 -7.19
C ASP A 46 -3.43 4.33 -7.38
N THR A 47 -2.83 3.36 -6.67
CA THR A 47 -3.28 1.96 -6.67
C THR A 47 -3.80 1.58 -5.28
N THR A 48 -4.91 0.83 -5.21
CA THR A 48 -5.44 0.37 -3.93
C THR A 48 -5.01 -1.06 -3.61
N THR A 49 -4.76 -1.34 -2.33
CA THR A 49 -4.46 -2.70 -1.87
C THR A 49 -5.65 -3.64 -2.07
N ASP A 50 -6.88 -3.15 -1.91
CA ASP A 50 -8.10 -3.92 -2.21
C ASP A 50 -8.14 -4.38 -3.67
N TRP A 51 -7.83 -3.48 -4.61
CA TRP A 51 -7.81 -3.82 -6.03
C TRP A 51 -6.70 -4.83 -6.37
N ILE A 52 -5.50 -4.67 -5.79
CA ILE A 52 -4.41 -5.64 -6.00
C ILE A 52 -4.85 -7.02 -5.51
N GLY A 53 -5.43 -7.09 -4.30
CA GLY A 53 -5.92 -8.34 -3.72
C GLY A 53 -6.97 -9.04 -4.57
N GLN A 54 -7.95 -8.30 -5.09
CA GLN A 54 -8.99 -8.81 -5.99
C GLN A 54 -8.42 -9.27 -7.33
N ALA A 55 -7.52 -8.48 -7.92
CA ALA A 55 -6.86 -8.82 -9.18
C ALA A 55 -6.08 -10.14 -9.08
N ILE A 56 -5.36 -10.34 -7.97
CA ILE A 56 -4.61 -11.58 -7.72
C ILE A 56 -5.56 -12.77 -7.62
N ASP A 57 -6.66 -12.67 -6.85
CA ASP A 57 -7.63 -13.76 -6.68
C ASP A 57 -8.27 -14.17 -8.01
N GLU A 58 -8.67 -13.20 -8.82
CA GLU A 58 -9.27 -13.48 -10.14
C GLU A 58 -8.28 -14.14 -11.10
N LEU A 59 -7.04 -13.63 -11.14
CA LEU A 59 -6.01 -14.16 -12.03
C LEU A 59 -5.51 -15.53 -11.58
N GLU A 60 -5.45 -15.78 -10.27
CA GLU A 60 -5.06 -17.09 -9.73
C GLU A 60 -6.11 -18.15 -10.06
N SER A 61 -7.39 -17.84 -9.92
CA SER A 61 -8.48 -18.77 -10.26
C SER A 61 -8.66 -19.01 -11.75
N ALA A 62 -8.13 -18.14 -12.62
CA ALA A 62 -8.32 -18.21 -14.06
C ALA A 62 -7.47 -19.32 -14.69
N GLN A 63 -8.11 -20.37 -15.24
CA GLN A 63 -7.45 -21.56 -15.82
C GLN A 63 -6.56 -21.26 -17.03
N ASN A 64 -6.79 -20.18 -17.73
CA ASN A 64 -6.04 -19.76 -18.91
C ASN A 64 -4.84 -18.85 -18.59
N VAL A 65 -4.68 -18.39 -17.35
CA VAL A 65 -3.52 -17.65 -16.87
C VAL A 65 -2.47 -18.63 -16.38
N GLY A 66 -1.27 -18.56 -16.92
CA GLY A 66 -0.14 -19.42 -16.56
C GLY A 66 0.83 -18.80 -15.58
N ALA A 67 0.89 -17.47 -15.53
CA ALA A 67 1.73 -16.70 -14.59
C ALA A 67 1.17 -15.30 -14.38
N ILE A 68 1.52 -14.69 -13.25
CA ILE A 68 1.17 -13.30 -12.91
C ILE A 68 2.47 -12.51 -12.74
N VAL A 69 2.52 -11.30 -13.29
CA VAL A 69 3.64 -10.35 -13.09
C VAL A 69 3.09 -9.08 -12.47
N LEU A 70 3.60 -8.72 -11.31
CA LEU A 70 3.37 -7.42 -10.69
C LEU A 70 4.38 -6.44 -11.29
N ASP A 71 3.91 -5.49 -12.09
CA ASP A 71 4.73 -4.44 -12.70
C ASP A 71 4.66 -3.20 -11.82
N VAL A 72 5.71 -2.97 -11.03
CA VAL A 72 5.70 -2.02 -9.91
C VAL A 72 6.48 -0.75 -10.26
N ASP A 73 5.79 0.39 -10.12
CA ASP A 73 6.38 1.73 -10.14
C ASP A 73 5.65 2.61 -9.11
N SER A 74 6.04 2.43 -7.84
CA SER A 74 5.34 2.99 -6.68
C SER A 74 6.32 3.34 -5.56
N PRO A 75 6.18 4.51 -4.93
CA PRO A 75 6.94 4.89 -3.74
C PRO A 75 6.47 4.17 -2.47
N GLY A 76 5.42 3.36 -2.54
CA GLY A 76 4.70 2.84 -1.39
C GLY A 76 3.52 3.72 -1.00
N GLY A 77 3.14 3.72 0.26
CA GLY A 77 1.98 4.45 0.74
C GLY A 77 1.58 4.07 2.15
N ILE A 78 0.27 4.02 2.42
CA ILE A 78 -0.25 3.67 3.75
C ILE A 78 -0.06 2.17 4.04
N VAL A 79 -0.01 1.81 5.33
CA VAL A 79 0.25 0.43 5.77
C VAL A 79 -0.96 -0.50 5.66
N PHE A 80 -2.19 0.07 5.60
CA PHE A 80 -3.42 -0.71 5.63
C PHE A 80 -3.61 -1.56 4.36
N GLY A 81 -3.93 -2.83 4.55
CA GLY A 81 -4.12 -3.80 3.46
C GLY A 81 -2.83 -4.34 2.83
N VAL A 82 -1.66 -3.78 3.18
CA VAL A 82 -0.36 -4.17 2.59
C VAL A 82 0.04 -5.58 3.00
N GLN A 83 -0.03 -5.86 4.31
CA GLN A 83 0.29 -7.20 4.83
C GLN A 83 -0.64 -8.25 4.24
N GLU A 84 -1.93 -7.97 4.18
CA GLU A 84 -2.95 -8.89 3.66
C GLU A 84 -2.68 -9.25 2.20
N VAL A 85 -2.29 -8.26 1.38
CA VAL A 85 -1.88 -8.51 -0.01
C VAL A 85 -0.58 -9.32 -0.07
N ALA A 86 0.41 -8.99 0.74
CA ALA A 86 1.68 -9.73 0.79
C ALA A 86 1.47 -11.20 1.21
N ASP A 87 0.66 -11.43 2.26
CA ASP A 87 0.35 -12.78 2.75
C ASP A 87 -0.46 -13.57 1.71
N LYS A 88 -1.38 -12.92 1.00
CA LYS A 88 -2.10 -13.52 -0.12
C LYS A 88 -1.14 -13.98 -1.23
N ILE A 89 -0.20 -13.13 -1.66
CA ILE A 89 0.81 -13.50 -2.65
C ILE A 89 1.64 -14.69 -2.18
N ARG A 90 2.08 -14.68 -0.91
CA ARG A 90 2.83 -15.79 -0.32
C ARG A 90 2.02 -17.10 -0.30
N SER A 91 0.71 -17.02 -0.03
CA SER A 91 -0.16 -18.21 0.04
C SER A 91 -0.30 -18.93 -1.31
N TYR A 92 -0.11 -18.23 -2.42
CA TYR A 92 -0.17 -18.81 -3.77
C TYR A 92 1.16 -19.35 -4.29
N ARG A 93 2.26 -19.26 -3.52
CA ARG A 93 3.55 -19.83 -3.91
C ARG A 93 3.42 -21.34 -4.15
N GLY A 94 3.97 -21.79 -5.27
CA GLY A 94 3.93 -23.19 -5.71
C GLY A 94 2.66 -23.60 -6.45
N ALA A 95 1.65 -22.73 -6.55
CA ALA A 95 0.47 -22.94 -7.40
C ALA A 95 0.69 -22.29 -8.78
N LYS A 96 0.32 -21.03 -8.94
CA LYS A 96 0.60 -20.25 -10.15
C LYS A 96 1.72 -19.26 -9.84
N PRO A 97 2.81 -19.21 -10.65
CA PRO A 97 3.94 -18.34 -10.34
C PRO A 97 3.54 -16.86 -10.39
N ILE A 98 3.88 -16.14 -9.31
CA ILE A 98 3.73 -14.69 -9.20
C ILE A 98 5.12 -14.08 -9.10
N TYR A 99 5.48 -13.24 -10.05
CA TYR A 99 6.74 -12.52 -10.10
C TYR A 99 6.51 -11.02 -9.97
N SER A 100 7.50 -10.31 -9.43
CA SER A 100 7.47 -8.85 -9.36
C SER A 100 8.63 -8.23 -10.11
N VAL A 101 8.40 -7.07 -10.71
CA VAL A 101 9.42 -6.27 -11.39
C VAL A 101 9.30 -4.82 -10.92
N ALA A 102 10.36 -4.30 -10.28
CA ALA A 102 10.50 -2.85 -10.07
C ALA A 102 10.88 -2.21 -11.41
N ASN A 103 9.86 -1.67 -12.09
CA ASN A 103 10.01 -1.00 -13.38
C ASN A 103 9.94 0.52 -13.18
N GLY A 104 10.95 1.05 -12.50
CA GLY A 104 11.03 2.40 -11.98
C GLY A 104 11.29 2.37 -10.48
N MET A 105 10.28 2.20 -9.68
CA MET A 105 10.41 2.18 -8.22
C MET A 105 9.55 1.08 -7.58
N ALA A 106 10.09 0.39 -6.56
CA ALA A 106 9.31 -0.40 -5.63
C ALA A 106 9.84 -0.12 -4.22
N ALA A 107 9.24 0.86 -3.54
CA ALA A 107 9.71 1.34 -2.25
C ALA A 107 8.65 1.17 -1.16
N SER A 108 9.09 1.02 0.11
CA SER A 108 8.22 0.95 1.29
C SER A 108 7.12 -0.12 1.12
N ALA A 109 5.85 0.22 1.28
CA ALA A 109 4.71 -0.69 1.12
C ALA A 109 4.71 -1.43 -0.24
N ALA A 110 5.16 -0.79 -1.33
CA ALA A 110 5.28 -1.44 -2.63
C ALA A 110 6.41 -2.48 -2.67
N TYR A 111 7.51 -2.23 -1.94
CA TYR A 111 8.57 -3.23 -1.75
C TYR A 111 8.06 -4.42 -0.95
N TRP A 112 7.29 -4.17 0.12
CA TRP A 112 6.71 -5.23 0.95
C TRP A 112 5.84 -6.17 0.10
N ILE A 113 4.92 -5.63 -0.71
CA ILE A 113 4.08 -6.40 -1.63
C ILE A 113 4.93 -7.14 -2.66
N ALA A 114 5.88 -6.46 -3.32
CA ALA A 114 6.71 -7.04 -4.36
C ALA A 114 7.61 -8.17 -3.85
N SER A 115 8.18 -8.03 -2.65
CA SER A 115 9.06 -9.03 -2.01
C SER A 115 8.34 -10.32 -1.63
N ALA A 116 7.00 -10.29 -1.50
CA ALA A 116 6.19 -11.47 -1.24
C ALA A 116 6.09 -12.44 -2.44
N SER A 117 6.42 -12.00 -3.65
CA SER A 117 6.42 -12.83 -4.87
C SER A 117 7.50 -13.92 -4.84
N GLU A 118 7.40 -14.92 -5.75
CA GLU A 118 8.41 -15.98 -5.84
C GLU A 118 9.78 -15.48 -6.26
N LYS A 119 9.80 -14.49 -7.17
CA LYS A 119 11.01 -13.79 -7.60
C LYS A 119 10.70 -12.32 -7.80
N PHE A 120 11.59 -11.50 -7.29
CA PHE A 120 11.53 -10.05 -7.44
C PHE A 120 12.74 -9.56 -8.23
N TYR A 121 12.48 -8.85 -9.30
CA TYR A 121 13.47 -8.29 -10.22
C TYR A 121 13.40 -6.77 -10.17
N ALA A 122 14.52 -6.12 -10.51
CA ALA A 122 14.56 -4.68 -10.74
C ALA A 122 15.18 -4.41 -12.12
N THR A 123 14.69 -3.40 -12.81
CA THR A 123 15.37 -2.87 -14.00
C THR A 123 16.71 -2.25 -13.61
N PRO A 124 17.66 -2.08 -14.54
CA PRO A 124 18.98 -1.52 -14.20
C PRO A 124 18.93 -0.14 -13.54
N SER A 125 17.92 0.67 -13.83
CA SER A 125 17.65 1.98 -13.20
C SER A 125 16.61 1.92 -12.10
N GLY A 126 16.07 0.74 -11.80
CA GLY A 126 15.01 0.56 -10.81
C GLY A 126 15.52 0.78 -9.38
N GLN A 127 14.72 1.48 -8.59
CA GLN A 127 14.99 1.73 -7.18
C GLN A 127 14.11 0.82 -6.31
N VAL A 128 14.73 0.17 -5.31
CA VAL A 128 14.04 -0.73 -4.37
C VAL A 128 14.49 -0.44 -2.95
N GLY A 129 13.62 -0.72 -1.97
CA GLY A 129 13.97 -0.57 -0.56
C GLY A 129 13.00 0.35 0.20
N SER A 130 13.51 1.34 0.94
CA SER A 130 12.71 2.14 1.87
C SER A 130 11.97 1.25 2.88
N ILE A 131 12.69 0.25 3.42
CA ILE A 131 12.15 -0.70 4.39
C ILE A 131 12.02 0.00 5.73
N GLY A 132 10.81 0.35 6.11
CA GLY A 132 10.53 1.08 7.34
C GLY A 132 9.10 1.59 7.38
N VAL A 133 8.68 1.99 8.58
CA VAL A 133 7.35 2.56 8.86
C VAL A 133 7.55 3.85 9.64
N TRP A 134 6.70 4.83 9.39
CA TRP A 134 6.72 6.08 10.14
C TRP A 134 5.30 6.62 10.31
N GLN A 135 5.10 7.37 11.38
CA GLN A 135 3.84 8.04 11.69
C GLN A 135 4.14 9.46 12.17
N PRO A 136 3.63 10.51 11.52
CA PRO A 136 3.83 11.88 11.98
C PRO A 136 2.86 12.24 13.10
N HIS A 137 3.31 13.03 14.04
CA HIS A 137 2.47 13.88 14.88
C HIS A 137 2.74 15.34 14.52
N VAL A 138 1.70 16.12 14.30
CA VAL A 138 1.81 17.55 13.99
C VAL A 138 1.18 18.35 15.11
N ASP A 139 1.98 19.18 15.80
CA ASP A 139 1.51 20.10 16.83
C ASP A 139 1.21 21.48 16.18
N ILE A 140 -0.05 21.88 16.18
CA ILE A 140 -0.51 23.16 15.66
C ILE A 140 -0.86 24.17 16.78
N SER A 141 -0.60 23.86 18.05
CA SER A 141 -1.01 24.68 19.18
C SER A 141 -0.49 26.12 19.12
N LYS A 142 0.78 26.29 18.72
CA LYS A 142 1.38 27.64 18.54
C LYS A 142 0.78 28.40 17.36
N TRP A 143 0.39 27.72 16.31
CA TRP A 143 -0.30 28.35 15.19
C TRP A 143 -1.69 28.83 15.61
N GLU A 144 -2.47 28.01 16.33
CA GLU A 144 -3.77 28.41 16.89
C GLU A 144 -3.63 29.64 17.81
N GLU A 145 -2.66 29.63 18.73
CA GLU A 145 -2.40 30.76 19.62
C GLU A 145 -2.12 32.04 18.84
N ALA A 146 -1.32 31.97 17.76
CA ALA A 146 -1.02 33.11 16.89
C ALA A 146 -2.27 33.65 16.15
N GLN A 147 -3.29 32.80 15.94
CA GLN A 147 -4.59 33.18 15.36
C GLN A 147 -5.61 33.61 16.41
N GLY A 148 -5.25 33.64 17.69
CA GLY A 148 -6.19 33.97 18.79
C GLY A 148 -7.18 32.83 19.06
N LEU A 149 -6.93 31.63 18.59
CA LEU A 149 -7.76 30.45 18.80
C LEU A 149 -7.27 29.66 20.02
N LYS A 150 -8.21 28.99 20.69
CA LYS A 150 -7.90 28.06 21.78
C LYS A 150 -8.87 26.89 21.69
N THR A 151 -8.37 25.74 21.25
CA THR A 151 -9.16 24.52 21.26
C THR A 151 -9.23 23.91 22.64
N THR A 152 -10.45 23.58 23.09
CA THR A 152 -10.67 22.85 24.35
C THR A 152 -11.33 21.52 24.01
N LEU A 153 -10.68 20.42 24.37
CA LEU A 153 -11.20 19.08 24.15
C LEU A 153 -12.06 18.66 25.34
N ILE A 154 -13.29 18.21 25.06
CA ILE A 154 -14.19 17.61 26.05
C ILE A 154 -14.41 16.16 25.63
N PHE A 155 -13.94 15.21 26.44
CA PHE A 155 -13.91 13.81 26.07
C PHE A 155 -14.19 12.89 27.25
N ALA A 156 -14.53 11.63 26.91
CA ALA A 156 -14.62 10.52 27.85
C ALA A 156 -13.77 9.34 27.32
N GLY A 157 -13.01 8.73 28.23
CA GLY A 157 -12.03 7.69 27.92
C GLY A 157 -10.60 8.22 27.91
N LYS A 158 -9.71 7.58 28.69
CA LYS A 158 -8.34 8.05 28.95
C LYS A 158 -7.55 8.37 27.66
N TYR A 159 -7.65 7.52 26.66
CA TYR A 159 -6.85 7.60 25.42
C TYR A 159 -7.60 8.19 24.22
N LYS A 160 -8.83 8.73 24.43
CA LYS A 160 -9.68 9.16 23.32
C LYS A 160 -9.10 10.30 22.48
N VAL A 161 -8.28 11.13 23.08
CA VAL A 161 -7.68 12.33 22.47
C VAL A 161 -6.15 12.26 22.45
N GLU A 162 -5.59 11.10 22.72
CA GLU A 162 -4.15 10.88 22.69
C GLU A 162 -3.59 11.24 21.30
N GLY A 163 -2.46 11.95 21.27
CA GLY A 163 -1.83 12.36 20.00
C GLY A 163 -2.61 13.42 19.20
N HIS A 164 -3.54 14.15 19.83
CA HIS A 164 -4.24 15.24 19.13
C HIS A 164 -3.30 16.40 18.76
N PRO A 165 -3.62 17.21 17.73
CA PRO A 165 -2.69 18.22 17.20
C PRO A 165 -2.67 19.55 17.98
N PHE A 166 -3.47 19.72 19.04
CA PHE A 166 -3.64 20.97 19.77
C PHE A 166 -2.72 21.13 20.99
N ALA A 167 -1.80 20.21 21.17
CA ALA A 167 -0.74 20.26 22.20
C ALA A 167 0.49 19.49 21.74
N PRO A 168 1.67 19.74 22.35
CA PRO A 168 2.84 18.88 22.16
C PRO A 168 2.53 17.42 22.51
N LEU A 169 3.14 16.51 21.77
CA LEU A 169 3.01 15.08 22.01
C LEU A 169 3.63 14.72 23.37
N ASP A 170 2.83 14.16 24.25
CA ASP A 170 3.32 13.66 25.54
C ASP A 170 4.04 12.31 25.40
N ASP A 171 4.73 11.88 26.45
CA ASP A 171 5.57 10.69 26.44
C ASP A 171 4.73 9.40 26.35
N GLU A 172 3.51 9.35 26.93
CA GLU A 172 2.62 8.19 26.88
C GLU A 172 2.10 8.00 25.44
N ALA A 173 1.61 9.07 24.80
CA ALA A 173 1.18 9.07 23.42
C ALA A 173 2.33 8.72 22.46
N ARG A 174 3.52 9.28 22.69
CA ARG A 174 4.71 8.94 21.91
C ARG A 174 5.06 7.46 22.00
N ALA A 175 5.00 6.87 23.19
CA ALA A 175 5.30 5.46 23.39
C ALA A 175 4.28 4.56 22.69
N THR A 176 3.00 4.92 22.72
CA THR A 176 1.93 4.21 22.01
C THR A 176 2.15 4.25 20.51
N MET A 177 2.37 5.43 19.93
CA MET A 177 2.64 5.59 18.49
C MET A 177 3.90 4.84 18.05
N GLN A 178 4.96 4.86 18.87
CA GLN A 178 6.19 4.12 18.58
C GLN A 178 5.93 2.60 18.56
N ALA A 179 5.19 2.08 19.53
CA ALA A 179 4.85 0.66 19.56
C ALA A 179 4.03 0.20 18.35
N GLU A 180 3.13 1.04 17.83
CA GLU A 180 2.41 0.76 16.59
C GLU A 180 3.35 0.72 15.38
N VAL A 181 4.25 1.70 15.26
CA VAL A 181 5.26 1.76 14.18
C VAL A 181 6.16 0.53 14.22
N ASP A 182 6.66 0.15 15.42
CA ASP A 182 7.51 -1.01 15.61
C ASP A 182 6.78 -2.31 15.23
N ALA A 183 5.51 -2.46 15.61
CA ALA A 183 4.70 -3.63 15.26
C ALA A 183 4.49 -3.77 13.75
N TYR A 184 4.29 -2.69 13.01
CA TYR A 184 4.24 -2.74 11.55
C TYR A 184 5.60 -3.02 10.91
N TYR A 185 6.67 -2.46 11.48
CA TYR A 185 8.03 -2.71 11.02
C TYR A 185 8.42 -4.17 11.17
N ASP A 186 8.14 -4.78 12.31
CA ASP A 186 8.39 -6.21 12.56
C ASP A 186 7.67 -7.11 11.55
N ARG A 187 6.41 -6.78 11.23
CA ARG A 187 5.65 -7.50 10.20
C ARG A 187 6.23 -7.32 8.80
N PHE A 188 6.80 -6.15 8.51
CA PHE A 188 7.46 -5.88 7.24
C PHE A 188 8.74 -6.72 7.08
N LEU A 189 9.44 -6.99 8.17
CA LEU A 189 10.68 -7.79 8.17
C LEU A 189 10.42 -9.30 8.13
N ALA A 190 9.22 -9.79 8.49
CA ALA A 190 8.85 -11.20 8.52
C ALA A 190 8.53 -11.77 7.12
#